data_e1dd9ce4d1dbd13353fa28985628cbf4
#
_entry.id   e1dd9ce4d1dbd13353fa28985628cbf4
#
_cell.length_a   1.000
_cell.length_b   1.000
_cell.length_c   1.000
_cell.angle_alpha   90.00
_cell.angle_beta   90.00
_cell.angle_gamma   90.00
#
_symmetry.space_group_name_H-M   'P 1'
#
loop_
_entity.id
_entity.type
_entity.pdbx_description
1 polymer ?
#
loop_
_entity_poly.entity_id
_entity_poly.type
_entity_poly.pdbx_seq_one_letter_code
_entity_poly.pdbx_strand_id
1 'polypeptide(L)'
;MEHFIWQFILQIFTVAIIPLVKIWFDNSNKQMARQFENLNKEVKSTQDKLDEVTQIGLQNRSSNKSIISYRLHKEFGEAIERGYTTVEDYEELSALYKNYKEIGGNGKIEALYKRFRNLPISKQEE
;
A
#
# COMPACT_ATOMS: atom_id res chain seq x y z
N MET A 1 -9.22 73.18 -17.50
CA MET A 1 -9.42 72.65 -16.17
C MET A 1 -9.64 71.11 -16.14
N GLU A 2 -10.36 70.55 -17.06
CA GLU A 2 -10.58 69.09 -17.11
C GLU A 2 -9.31 68.26 -17.35
N HIS A 3 -8.43 68.72 -18.23
CA HIS A 3 -7.15 68.03 -18.47
C HIS A 3 -6.22 68.01 -17.27
N PHE A 4 -6.28 68.99 -16.40
CA PHE A 4 -5.45 69.09 -15.21
C PHE A 4 -5.91 68.12 -14.14
N ILE A 5 -7.20 67.92 -13.99
CA ILE A 5 -7.81 66.97 -13.07
C ILE A 5 -7.48 65.53 -13.48
N TRP A 6 -7.56 65.22 -14.77
CA TRP A 6 -7.22 63.90 -15.30
C TRP A 6 -5.74 63.56 -15.14
N GLN A 7 -4.84 64.51 -15.36
CA GLN A 7 -3.42 64.32 -15.10
C GLN A 7 -3.14 64.07 -13.60
N PHE A 8 -3.82 64.76 -12.72
CA PHE A 8 -3.67 64.61 -11.30
C PHE A 8 -4.19 63.26 -10.82
N ILE A 9 -5.31 62.81 -11.33
CA ILE A 9 -5.88 61.46 -11.06
C ILE A 9 -4.93 60.35 -11.56
N LEU A 10 -4.41 60.47 -12.78
CA LEU A 10 -3.43 59.52 -13.33
C LEU A 10 -2.16 59.46 -12.48
N GLN A 11 -1.69 60.60 -11.98
CA GLN A 11 -0.51 60.69 -11.17
C GLN A 11 -0.70 60.06 -9.79
N ILE A 12 -1.86 60.23 -9.16
CA ILE A 12 -2.23 59.54 -7.91
C ILE A 12 -2.35 58.05 -8.16
N PHE A 13 -2.95 57.62 -9.25
CA PHE A 13 -3.09 56.24 -9.64
C PHE A 13 -1.74 55.52 -9.79
N THR A 14 -0.80 56.15 -10.51
CA THR A 14 0.53 55.55 -10.72
C THR A 14 1.38 55.53 -9.46
N VAL A 15 1.32 56.55 -8.62
CA VAL A 15 2.15 56.66 -7.41
C VAL A 15 1.60 55.83 -6.25
N ALA A 16 0.28 55.70 -6.12
CA ALA A 16 -0.34 55.02 -4.98
C ALA A 16 -0.78 53.58 -5.28
N ILE A 17 -1.37 53.33 -6.45
CA ILE A 17 -2.02 52.03 -6.74
C ILE A 17 -1.02 51.02 -7.32
N ILE A 18 -0.12 51.40 -8.19
CA ILE A 18 0.87 50.50 -8.77
C ILE A 18 1.79 49.89 -7.70
N PRO A 19 2.34 50.63 -6.73
CA PRO A 19 3.13 50.06 -5.64
C PRO A 19 2.31 49.11 -4.76
N LEU A 20 1.03 49.42 -4.48
CA LEU A 20 0.15 48.56 -3.68
C LEU A 20 -0.14 47.23 -4.38
N VAL A 21 -0.40 47.25 -5.68
CA VAL A 21 -0.60 46.03 -6.48
C VAL A 21 0.67 45.21 -6.52
N LYS A 22 1.83 45.82 -6.63
CA LYS A 22 3.12 45.14 -6.60
C LYS A 22 3.37 44.44 -5.27
N ILE A 23 3.12 45.11 -4.15
CA ILE A 23 3.23 44.53 -2.81
C ILE A 23 2.27 43.35 -2.63
N TRP A 24 1.02 43.51 -3.08
CA TRP A 24 0.03 42.44 -3.05
C TRP A 24 0.47 41.22 -3.87
N PHE A 25 0.98 41.43 -5.07
CA PHE A 25 1.46 40.41 -5.97
C PHE A 25 2.68 39.66 -5.37
N ASP A 26 3.65 40.39 -4.81
CA ASP A 26 4.83 39.81 -4.16
C ASP A 26 4.44 38.97 -2.93
N ASN A 27 3.50 39.45 -2.12
CA ASN A 27 2.98 38.70 -0.97
C ASN A 27 2.23 37.45 -1.40
N SER A 28 1.41 37.53 -2.44
CA SER A 28 0.68 36.39 -2.99
C SER A 28 1.65 35.33 -3.53
N ASN A 29 2.69 35.74 -4.24
CA ASN A 29 3.73 34.85 -4.74
C ASN A 29 4.51 34.16 -3.62
N LYS A 30 4.84 34.89 -2.54
CA LYS A 30 5.51 34.32 -1.37
C LYS A 30 4.63 33.30 -0.66
N GLN A 31 3.34 33.57 -0.50
CA GLN A 31 2.39 32.61 0.09
C GLN A 31 2.27 31.36 -0.78
N MET A 32 2.16 31.53 -2.08
CA MET A 32 2.07 30.40 -3.01
C MET A 32 3.34 29.55 -3.00
N ALA A 33 4.53 30.18 -2.95
CA ALA A 33 5.80 29.47 -2.83
C ALA A 33 5.91 28.67 -1.52
N ARG A 34 5.46 29.24 -0.40
CA ARG A 34 5.42 28.53 0.90
C ARG A 34 4.46 27.34 0.88
N GLN A 35 3.27 27.52 0.31
CA GLN A 35 2.29 26.44 0.18
C GLN A 35 2.83 25.32 -0.71
N PHE A 36 3.50 25.66 -1.79
CA PHE A 36 4.13 24.70 -2.70
C PHE A 36 5.27 23.92 -2.02
N GLU A 37 6.10 24.61 -1.25
CA GLU A 37 7.17 23.97 -0.45
C GLU A 37 6.61 23.04 0.61
N ASN A 38 5.56 23.45 1.34
CA ASN A 38 4.90 22.61 2.33
C ASN A 38 4.27 21.38 1.69
N LEU A 39 3.61 21.55 0.54
CA LEU A 39 3.04 20.45 -0.23
C LEU A 39 4.12 19.46 -0.67
N ASN A 40 5.24 19.93 -1.15
CA ASN A 40 6.38 19.09 -1.53
C ASN A 40 6.94 18.30 -0.35
N LYS A 41 7.02 18.91 0.83
CA LYS A 41 7.43 18.22 2.07
C LYS A 41 6.43 17.13 2.47
N GLU A 42 5.14 17.41 2.38
CA GLU A 42 4.09 16.41 2.66
C GLU A 42 4.12 15.25 1.67
N VAL A 43 4.28 15.54 0.38
CA VAL A 43 4.40 14.51 -0.67
C VAL A 43 5.61 13.62 -0.40
N LYS A 44 6.76 14.20 -0.09
CA LYS A 44 7.97 13.44 0.23
C LYS A 44 7.79 12.57 1.47
N SER A 45 7.21 13.12 2.52
CA SER A 45 6.89 12.36 3.75
C SER A 45 5.93 11.20 3.48
N THR A 46 4.93 11.41 2.62
CA THR A 46 3.98 10.37 2.22
C THR A 46 4.68 9.28 1.39
N GLN A 47 5.57 9.64 0.49
CA GLN A 47 6.37 8.68 -0.27
C GLN A 47 7.26 7.82 0.65
N ASP A 48 7.94 8.44 1.62
CA ASP A 48 8.77 7.71 2.58
C ASP A 48 7.94 6.72 3.40
N LYS A 49 6.73 7.11 3.83
CA LYS A 49 5.79 6.21 4.54
C LYS A 49 5.29 5.08 3.64
N LEU A 50 5.02 5.35 2.37
CA LEU A 50 4.63 4.31 1.40
C LEU A 50 5.74 3.30 1.18
N ASP A 51 6.99 3.73 1.08
CA ASP A 51 8.14 2.85 0.95
C ASP A 51 8.30 1.97 2.19
N GLU A 52 8.14 2.53 3.38
CA GLU A 52 8.18 1.79 4.64
C GLU A 52 7.06 0.74 4.72
N VAL A 53 5.82 1.12 4.42
CA VAL A 53 4.67 0.20 4.40
C VAL A 53 4.86 -0.91 3.36
N THR A 54 5.41 -0.58 2.19
CA THR A 54 5.72 -1.57 1.15
C THR A 54 6.75 -2.57 1.63
N GLN A 55 7.82 -2.11 2.28
CA GLN A 55 8.83 -3.00 2.86
C GLN A 55 8.27 -3.92 3.95
N ILE A 56 7.48 -3.36 4.85
CA ILE A 56 6.79 -4.14 5.89
C ILE A 56 5.88 -5.19 5.25
N GLY A 57 5.13 -4.82 4.23
CA GLY A 57 4.26 -5.73 3.48
C GLY A 57 5.02 -6.89 2.83
N LEU A 58 6.18 -6.62 2.24
CA LEU A 58 7.05 -7.65 1.64
C LEU A 58 7.64 -8.58 2.70
N GLN A 59 8.09 -8.04 3.84
CA GLN A 59 8.58 -8.85 4.95
C GLN A 59 7.49 -9.73 5.54
N ASN A 60 6.29 -9.20 5.75
CA ASN A 60 5.14 -9.96 6.24
C ASN A 60 4.75 -11.08 5.28
N ARG A 61 4.75 -10.80 3.98
CA ARG A 61 4.49 -11.81 2.94
C ARG A 61 5.51 -12.95 3.01
N SER A 62 6.78 -12.62 3.12
CA SER A 62 7.86 -13.61 3.22
C SER A 62 7.74 -14.45 4.49
N SER A 63 7.47 -13.82 5.63
CA SER A 63 7.28 -14.49 6.91
C SER A 63 6.04 -15.40 6.90
N ASN A 64 4.93 -14.91 6.39
CA ASN A 64 3.70 -15.69 6.26
C ASN A 64 3.89 -16.90 5.35
N LYS A 65 4.58 -16.72 4.22
CA LYS A 65 4.91 -17.81 3.31
C LYS A 65 5.73 -18.89 3.99
N SER A 66 6.71 -18.53 4.80
CA SER A 66 7.54 -19.48 5.55
C SER A 66 6.75 -20.24 6.61
N ILE A 67 5.90 -19.55 7.36
CA ILE A 67 5.04 -20.17 8.39
C ILE A 67 4.03 -21.14 7.76
N ILE A 68 3.37 -20.72 6.69
CA ILE A 68 2.39 -21.55 5.98
C ILE A 68 3.09 -22.75 5.34
N SER A 69 4.25 -22.57 4.73
CA SER A 69 5.05 -23.65 4.16
C SER A 69 5.40 -24.70 5.21
N TYR A 70 5.87 -24.28 6.37
CA TYR A 70 6.17 -25.18 7.49
C TYR A 70 4.94 -25.95 7.95
N ARG A 71 3.84 -25.27 8.14
CA ARG A 71 2.57 -25.88 8.59
C ARG A 71 2.04 -26.89 7.56
N LEU A 72 2.01 -26.52 6.29
CA LEU A 72 1.57 -27.41 5.22
C LEU A 72 2.47 -28.63 5.08
N HIS A 73 3.78 -28.44 5.13
CA HIS A 73 4.73 -29.54 5.08
C HIS A 73 4.49 -30.54 6.22
N LYS A 74 4.31 -30.04 7.43
CA LYS A 74 4.07 -30.84 8.62
C LYS A 74 2.73 -31.58 8.53
N GLU A 75 1.65 -30.88 8.29
CA GLU A 75 0.28 -31.45 8.34
C GLU A 75 -0.01 -32.34 7.14
N PHE A 76 0.47 -31.99 5.94
CA PHE A 76 0.41 -32.91 4.80
C PHE A 76 1.24 -34.17 5.03
N GLY A 77 2.44 -34.03 5.56
CA GLY A 77 3.31 -35.16 5.89
C GLY A 77 2.68 -36.10 6.88
N GLU A 78 2.10 -35.59 7.97
CA GLU A 78 1.42 -36.35 8.98
C GLU A 78 0.20 -37.11 8.41
N ALA A 79 -0.61 -36.46 7.58
CA ALA A 79 -1.77 -37.08 6.94
C ALA A 79 -1.35 -38.20 5.97
N ILE A 80 -0.32 -37.96 5.16
CA ILE A 80 0.23 -38.94 4.21
C ILE A 80 0.78 -40.16 4.98
N GLU A 81 1.51 -39.93 6.05
CA GLU A 81 2.07 -41.00 6.89
C GLU A 81 0.98 -41.79 7.59
N ARG A 82 -0.08 -41.16 8.06
CA ARG A 82 -1.26 -41.77 8.64
C ARG A 82 -2.08 -42.55 7.61
N GLY A 83 -2.06 -42.15 6.33
CA GLY A 83 -2.75 -42.79 5.23
C GLY A 83 -4.19 -42.32 4.98
N TYR A 84 -4.69 -41.35 5.74
CA TYR A 84 -6.03 -40.78 5.57
C TYR A 84 -6.09 -39.33 6.07
N THR A 85 -7.15 -38.65 5.68
CA THR A 85 -7.46 -37.31 6.19
C THR A 85 -8.94 -37.25 6.59
N THR A 86 -9.32 -36.26 7.37
CA THR A 86 -10.71 -35.94 7.69
C THR A 86 -11.29 -34.92 6.72
N VAL A 87 -12.61 -34.81 6.62
CA VAL A 87 -13.27 -33.77 5.81
C VAL A 87 -12.83 -32.37 6.25
N GLU A 88 -12.78 -32.16 7.55
CA GLU A 88 -12.41 -30.90 8.16
C GLU A 88 -10.95 -30.52 7.83
N ASP A 89 -10.02 -31.41 8.03
CA ASP A 89 -8.61 -31.21 7.68
C ASP A 89 -8.43 -31.01 6.18
N TYR A 90 -9.14 -31.75 5.35
CA TYR A 90 -9.09 -31.60 3.90
C TYR A 90 -9.50 -30.19 3.45
N GLU A 91 -10.60 -29.67 4.00
CA GLU A 91 -11.09 -28.33 3.67
C GLU A 91 -10.14 -27.23 4.18
N GLU A 92 -9.70 -27.32 5.44
CA GLU A 92 -8.77 -26.33 6.03
C GLU A 92 -7.42 -26.31 5.33
N LEU A 93 -6.82 -27.45 5.10
CA LEU A 93 -5.48 -27.54 4.50
C LEU A 93 -5.52 -27.19 3.00
N SER A 94 -6.60 -27.50 2.30
CA SER A 94 -6.79 -27.09 0.90
C SER A 94 -6.93 -25.57 0.77
N ALA A 95 -7.67 -24.93 1.68
CA ALA A 95 -7.80 -23.48 1.74
C ALA A 95 -6.45 -22.80 2.06
N LEU A 96 -5.71 -23.36 3.01
CA LEU A 96 -4.39 -22.87 3.39
C LEU A 96 -3.38 -23.00 2.24
N TYR A 97 -3.41 -24.10 1.50
CA TYR A 97 -2.59 -24.30 0.31
C TYR A 97 -2.91 -23.30 -0.80
N LYS A 98 -4.19 -23.01 -1.01
CA LYS A 98 -4.62 -21.98 -1.96
C LYS A 98 -4.04 -20.60 -1.60
N ASN A 99 -4.12 -20.20 -0.34
CA ASN A 99 -3.51 -18.99 0.16
C ASN A 99 -1.99 -18.98 -0.04
N TYR A 100 -1.33 -20.09 0.21
CA TYR A 100 0.10 -20.26 -0.02
C TYR A 100 0.50 -20.02 -1.48
N LYS A 101 -0.28 -20.52 -2.42
CA LYS A 101 -0.06 -20.27 -3.85
C LYS A 101 -0.28 -18.81 -4.22
N GLU A 102 -1.31 -18.17 -3.69
CA GLU A 102 -1.62 -16.75 -3.94
C GLU A 102 -0.50 -15.81 -3.48
N ILE A 103 0.18 -16.13 -2.39
CA ILE A 103 1.33 -15.34 -1.90
C ILE A 103 2.67 -15.72 -2.54
N GLY A 104 2.68 -16.57 -3.55
CA GLY A 104 3.87 -16.94 -4.30
C GLY A 104 4.63 -18.15 -3.76
N GLY A 105 3.93 -19.10 -3.16
CA GLY A 105 4.50 -20.36 -2.68
C GLY A 105 5.13 -21.22 -3.78
N ASN A 106 6.16 -21.98 -3.44
CA ASN A 106 6.95 -22.78 -4.37
C ASN A 106 6.43 -24.22 -4.56
N GLY A 107 7.05 -24.96 -5.51
CA GLY A 107 6.60 -26.28 -5.93
C GLY A 107 6.86 -27.45 -4.97
N LYS A 108 7.63 -27.28 -3.88
CA LYS A 108 7.86 -28.37 -2.91
C LYS A 108 6.60 -28.82 -2.22
N ILE A 109 5.78 -27.87 -1.81
CA ILE A 109 4.49 -28.12 -1.16
C ILE A 109 3.48 -28.69 -2.16
N GLU A 110 3.56 -28.33 -3.43
CA GLU A 110 2.68 -28.84 -4.47
C GLU A 110 2.72 -30.37 -4.59
N ALA A 111 3.90 -30.98 -4.53
CA ALA A 111 4.06 -32.42 -4.57
C ALA A 111 3.37 -33.10 -3.37
N LEU A 112 3.52 -32.53 -2.17
CA LEU A 112 2.83 -33.02 -0.97
C LEU A 112 1.32 -32.85 -1.06
N TYR A 113 0.85 -31.72 -1.59
CA TYR A 113 -0.57 -31.46 -1.78
C TYR A 113 -1.22 -32.46 -2.73
N LYS A 114 -0.57 -32.80 -3.84
CA LYS A 114 -1.06 -33.81 -4.78
C LYS A 114 -1.22 -35.20 -4.10
N ARG A 115 -0.29 -35.58 -3.26
CA ARG A 115 -0.39 -36.82 -2.48
C ARG A 115 -1.48 -36.73 -1.43
N PHE A 116 -1.56 -35.62 -0.70
CA PHE A 116 -2.58 -35.38 0.32
C PHE A 116 -3.99 -35.41 -0.29
N ARG A 117 -4.20 -34.77 -1.44
CA ARG A 117 -5.50 -34.72 -2.11
C ARG A 117 -6.04 -36.11 -2.50
N ASN A 118 -5.18 -37.08 -2.73
CA ASN A 118 -5.54 -38.43 -3.12
C ASN A 118 -5.76 -39.37 -1.92
N LEU A 119 -5.58 -38.89 -0.69
CA LEU A 119 -5.83 -39.68 0.49
C LEU A 119 -7.33 -39.98 0.69
N PRO A 120 -7.67 -41.17 1.22
CA PRO A 120 -9.05 -41.48 1.61
C PRO A 120 -9.48 -40.57 2.76
N ILE A 121 -10.74 -40.15 2.71
CA ILE A 121 -11.36 -39.35 3.76
C ILE A 121 -12.00 -40.31 4.77
N SER A 122 -11.49 -40.29 6.00
CA SER A 122 -12.09 -41.03 7.12
C SER A 122 -13.30 -40.25 7.63
N LYS A 123 -14.46 -40.91 7.72
CA LYS A 123 -15.58 -40.41 8.51
C LYS A 123 -15.20 -40.63 9.98
N GLN A 124 -15.16 -39.56 10.78
CA GLN A 124 -15.15 -39.69 12.21
C GLN A 124 -16.46 -40.40 12.58
N GLU A 125 -16.37 -41.63 13.01
CA GLU A 125 -17.47 -42.26 13.75
C GLU A 125 -17.52 -41.52 15.10
N GLU A 126 -18.66 -40.86 15.36
CA GLU A 126 -18.97 -40.27 16.66
C GLU A 126 -19.04 -41.38 17.74
#